data_206f89be6eddbe2b4877f986a899583a
#
_entry.id   206f89be6eddbe2b4877f986a899583a
#
_cell.length_a   1.000
_cell.length_b   1.000
_cell.length_c   1.000
_cell.angle_alpha   90.00
_cell.angle_beta   90.00
_cell.angle_gamma   90.00
#
_symmetry.space_group_name_H-M   'P 1'
#
loop_
_entity.id
_entity.type
_entity.pdbx_description
1 polymer ?
#
loop_
_entity_poly.entity_id
_entity_poly.type
_entity_poly.pdbx_seq_one_letter_code
_entity_poly.pdbx_strand_id
1 'polypeptide(L)'
;NTEYPWELEKERFSQEELENRDKWQSIFMPSGAMIAGRVDQKHWLTFGTPESLPLLYGNYPVLMTGDNAEAVVRVGEFVPNDEIENYRSINWSSLPPGKDLNVRMSGLVWPEAAQRIANSAYLTRESVGKGQIILFSGEPNFRGSTRGTNRLWLNAVVYGAGLGTDPRVYP
;
A
#
# COMPACT_ATOMS: atom_id res chain seq x y z
N ASN A 1 -30.86 -13.21 -3.32
CA ASN A 1 -29.72 -12.73 -2.52
C ASN A 1 -28.50 -13.49 -2.97
N THR A 2 -27.60 -12.82 -3.65
CA THR A 2 -26.30 -13.37 -3.99
C THR A 2 -25.42 -13.05 -2.79
N GLU A 3 -25.16 -14.03 -1.94
CA GLU A 3 -24.14 -13.89 -0.89
C GLU A 3 -22.81 -13.74 -1.58
N TYR A 4 -22.12 -12.67 -1.26
CA TYR A 4 -20.77 -12.50 -1.73
C TYR A 4 -19.85 -13.49 -1.01
N PRO A 5 -18.96 -14.21 -1.71
CA PRO A 5 -18.11 -15.25 -1.10
C PRO A 5 -17.22 -14.77 0.05
N TRP A 6 -17.03 -13.46 0.20
CA TRP A 6 -16.23 -12.82 1.26
C TRP A 6 -17.05 -12.32 2.45
N GLU A 7 -18.36 -12.38 2.42
CA GLU A 7 -19.23 -12.08 3.57
C GLU A 7 -19.35 -13.26 4.54
N LEU A 8 -18.79 -14.41 4.16
CA LEU A 8 -18.70 -15.55 5.08
C LEU A 8 -17.71 -15.18 6.19
N GLU A 9 -18.17 -15.05 7.41
CA GLU A 9 -17.37 -14.92 8.63
C GLU A 9 -16.53 -16.19 8.84
N LYS A 10 -15.41 -16.28 8.16
CA LYS A 10 -14.39 -17.30 8.39
C LYS A 10 -13.21 -16.66 9.10
N GLU A 11 -12.76 -17.26 10.19
CA GLU A 11 -11.55 -16.82 10.88
C GLU A 11 -10.29 -16.97 10.00
N ARG A 12 -10.30 -17.92 9.05
CA ARG A 12 -9.18 -18.16 8.12
C ARG A 12 -9.68 -18.60 6.76
N PHE A 13 -9.06 -18.07 5.72
CA PHE A 13 -9.26 -18.47 4.32
C PHE A 13 -8.09 -19.34 3.86
N SER A 14 -8.36 -20.32 3.01
CA SER A 14 -7.33 -21.05 2.29
C SER A 14 -6.68 -20.15 1.23
N GLN A 15 -5.48 -20.51 0.76
CA GLN A 15 -4.81 -19.76 -0.31
C GLN A 15 -5.66 -19.70 -1.58
N GLU A 16 -6.30 -20.80 -1.97
CA GLU A 16 -7.16 -20.85 -3.16
C GLU A 16 -8.39 -19.91 -3.03
N GLU A 17 -9.01 -19.85 -1.84
CA GLU A 17 -10.11 -18.92 -1.58
C GLU A 17 -9.66 -17.46 -1.69
N LEU A 18 -8.47 -17.13 -1.18
CA LEU A 18 -7.88 -15.79 -1.28
C LEU A 18 -7.54 -15.42 -2.73
N GLU A 19 -6.97 -16.34 -3.50
CA GLU A 19 -6.65 -16.14 -4.91
C GLU A 19 -7.91 -15.92 -5.75
N ASN A 20 -8.95 -16.71 -5.53
CA ASN A 20 -10.23 -16.57 -6.23
C ASN A 20 -10.91 -15.23 -5.89
N ARG A 21 -10.85 -14.83 -4.62
CA ARG A 21 -11.34 -13.54 -4.15
C ARG A 21 -10.57 -12.39 -4.79
N ASP A 22 -9.23 -12.43 -4.78
CA ASP A 22 -8.38 -11.41 -5.39
C ASP A 22 -8.67 -11.25 -6.88
N LYS A 23 -8.81 -12.37 -7.59
CA LYS A 23 -9.12 -12.41 -9.02
C LYS A 23 -10.47 -11.76 -9.33
N TRP A 24 -11.46 -11.98 -8.50
CA TRP A 24 -12.77 -11.35 -8.64
C TRP A 24 -12.73 -9.87 -8.28
N GLN A 25 -12.11 -9.50 -7.17
CA GLN A 25 -11.97 -8.10 -6.74
C GLN A 25 -11.17 -7.25 -7.75
N SER A 26 -10.26 -7.86 -8.49
CA SER A 26 -9.45 -7.17 -9.50
C SER A 26 -10.29 -6.55 -10.63
N ILE A 27 -11.51 -7.04 -10.87
CA ILE A 27 -12.43 -6.50 -11.89
C ILE A 27 -12.90 -5.08 -11.54
N PHE A 28 -12.93 -4.76 -10.22
CA PHE A 28 -13.44 -3.50 -9.71
C PHE A 28 -12.36 -2.42 -9.50
N MET A 29 -11.13 -2.69 -9.94
CA MET A 29 -10.03 -1.75 -9.77
C MET A 29 -10.33 -0.39 -10.41
N PRO A 30 -9.96 0.72 -9.75
CA PRO A 30 -10.25 2.06 -10.27
C PRO A 30 -9.44 2.36 -11.53
N SER A 31 -9.96 3.25 -12.37
CA SER A 31 -9.26 3.80 -13.54
C SER A 31 -8.72 5.20 -13.27
N GLY A 32 -8.25 5.46 -12.07
CA GLY A 32 -7.72 6.75 -11.63
C GLY A 32 -8.55 7.33 -10.49
N ALA A 33 -8.30 6.86 -9.29
CA ALA A 33 -8.84 7.43 -8.06
C ALA A 33 -7.69 7.93 -7.18
N MET A 34 -7.99 8.88 -6.31
CA MET A 34 -7.05 9.30 -5.27
C MET A 34 -7.33 8.49 -4.01
N ILE A 35 -6.34 7.76 -3.57
CA ILE A 35 -6.39 6.96 -2.36
C ILE A 35 -5.41 7.48 -1.31
N ALA A 36 -5.69 7.20 -0.05
CA ALA A 36 -4.82 7.58 1.06
C ALA A 36 -3.56 6.70 1.08
N GLY A 37 -2.41 7.31 1.25
CA GLY A 37 -1.14 6.64 1.47
C GLY A 37 -0.58 6.98 2.84
N ARG A 38 -0.39 5.99 3.70
CA ARG A 38 0.25 6.12 5.01
C ARG A 38 1.75 5.91 4.87
N VAL A 39 2.52 6.89 5.33
CA VAL A 39 3.95 7.02 5.12
C VAL A 39 4.73 6.65 6.37
N ASP A 40 5.76 5.80 6.24
CA ASP A 40 6.73 5.59 7.31
C ASP A 40 7.68 6.80 7.40
N GLN A 41 7.45 7.65 8.39
CA GLN A 41 8.22 8.90 8.60
C GLN A 41 9.68 8.66 9.04
N LYS A 42 10.05 7.43 9.38
CA LYS A 42 11.42 7.11 9.81
C LYS A 42 12.31 6.65 8.67
N HIS A 43 11.73 6.37 7.51
CA HIS A 43 12.47 5.85 6.36
C HIS A 43 13.04 6.99 5.51
N TRP A 44 14.27 6.85 4.99
CA TRP A 44 14.94 7.88 4.18
C TRP A 44 14.21 8.21 2.87
N LEU A 45 13.52 7.24 2.26
CA LEU A 45 12.70 7.46 1.07
C LEU A 45 11.57 8.49 1.29
N THR A 46 11.21 8.75 2.53
CA THR A 46 10.10 9.64 2.90
C THR A 46 10.57 11.01 3.40
N PHE A 47 11.84 11.35 3.26
CA PHE A 47 12.35 12.66 3.67
C PHE A 47 11.57 13.81 3.02
N GLY A 48 10.99 14.67 3.87
CA GLY A 48 10.22 15.84 3.45
C GLY A 48 8.83 15.54 2.91
N THR A 49 8.28 14.35 3.22
CA THR A 49 6.88 14.02 2.95
C THR A 49 6.02 14.11 4.20
N PRO A 50 4.72 14.39 4.10
CA PRO A 50 3.79 14.31 5.24
C PRO A 50 3.52 12.84 5.63
N GLU A 51 2.86 12.63 6.78
CA GLU A 51 2.48 11.30 7.30
C GLU A 51 1.47 10.58 6.37
N SER A 52 0.65 11.36 5.69
CA SER A 52 -0.33 10.86 4.73
C SER A 52 -0.23 11.65 3.44
N LEU A 53 -0.33 10.96 2.32
CA LEU A 53 -0.35 11.59 0.99
C LEU A 53 -1.39 10.97 0.06
N PRO A 54 -1.89 11.78 -0.89
CA PRO A 54 -2.73 11.27 -1.95
C PRO A 54 -1.89 10.46 -2.95
N LEU A 55 -2.33 9.23 -3.21
CA LEU A 55 -1.79 8.34 -4.22
C LEU A 55 -2.76 8.28 -5.39
N LEU A 56 -2.29 8.60 -6.59
CA LEU A 56 -3.06 8.30 -7.80
C LEU A 56 -3.00 6.80 -8.04
N TYR A 57 -4.15 6.16 -8.06
CA TYR A 57 -4.25 4.71 -8.16
C TYR A 57 -5.12 4.29 -9.34
N GLY A 58 -4.62 3.36 -10.13
CA GLY A 58 -5.30 2.75 -11.25
C GLY A 58 -5.35 1.23 -11.11
N ASN A 59 -5.46 0.54 -12.22
CA ASN A 59 -5.37 -0.92 -12.25
C ASN A 59 -3.89 -1.37 -12.17
N TYR A 60 -3.27 -1.13 -11.02
CA TYR A 60 -1.88 -1.49 -10.74
C TYR A 60 -1.78 -2.80 -9.95
N PRO A 61 -0.60 -3.44 -9.98
CA PRO A 61 -0.32 -4.59 -9.11
C PRO A 61 -0.49 -4.24 -7.63
N VAL A 62 -1.07 -5.16 -6.88
CA VAL A 62 -1.16 -5.05 -5.42
C VAL A 62 0.07 -5.70 -4.81
N LEU A 63 0.91 -4.92 -4.15
CA LEU A 63 2.15 -5.41 -3.54
C LEU A 63 1.91 -5.75 -2.06
N MET A 64 2.30 -6.95 -1.67
CA MET A 64 2.39 -7.37 -0.27
C MET A 64 3.86 -7.60 0.08
N THR A 65 4.24 -7.26 1.30
CA THR A 65 5.61 -7.43 1.78
C THR A 65 5.71 -8.64 2.70
N GLY A 66 6.71 -9.47 2.46
CA GLY A 66 7.21 -10.45 3.40
C GLY A 66 8.32 -9.87 4.28
N ASP A 67 9.04 -10.73 4.99
CA ASP A 67 10.03 -10.34 6.00
C ASP A 67 11.25 -9.60 5.42
N ASN A 68 11.54 -9.76 4.13
CA ASN A 68 12.72 -9.20 3.48
C ASN A 68 12.47 -7.82 2.82
N ALA A 69 11.22 -7.42 2.70
CA ALA A 69 10.84 -6.17 2.04
C ALA A 69 10.15 -5.21 3.01
N GLU A 70 10.67 -3.99 3.07
CA GLU A 70 10.09 -2.91 3.87
C GLU A 70 8.97 -2.23 3.09
N ALA A 71 7.78 -2.10 3.67
CA ALA A 71 6.71 -1.28 3.11
C ALA A 71 6.85 0.15 3.60
N VAL A 72 7.40 1.01 2.77
CA VAL A 72 7.69 2.41 3.08
C VAL A 72 6.44 3.30 3.01
N VAL A 73 5.55 3.00 2.07
CA VAL A 73 4.22 3.63 1.98
C VAL A 73 3.18 2.53 1.81
N ARG A 74 2.16 2.56 2.66
CA ARG A 74 1.03 1.62 2.61
C ARG A 74 -0.26 2.31 2.20
N VAL A 75 -1.09 1.59 1.48
CA VAL A 75 -2.43 2.04 1.09
C VAL A 75 -3.36 2.07 2.30
N GLY A 76 -4.05 3.18 2.45
CA GLY A 76 -5.00 3.44 3.51
C GLY A 76 -4.41 4.16 4.72
N GLU A 77 -5.22 5.02 5.29
CA GLU A 77 -4.94 5.80 6.49
C GLU A 77 -5.71 5.21 7.66
N PHE A 78 -5.05 5.05 8.80
CA PHE A 78 -5.74 4.57 10.00
C PHE A 78 -6.65 5.65 10.57
N VAL A 79 -7.90 5.27 10.79
CA VAL A 79 -8.86 6.08 11.54
C VAL A 79 -9.20 5.37 12.85
N PRO A 80 -9.30 6.10 13.97
CA PRO A 80 -9.71 5.51 15.24
C PRO A 80 -11.11 4.89 15.13
N ASN A 81 -11.26 3.70 15.69
CA ASN A 81 -12.57 3.03 15.85
C ASN A 81 -12.55 2.18 17.11
N ASP A 82 -13.09 2.72 18.18
CA ASP A 82 -13.09 2.09 19.52
C ASP A 82 -14.00 0.88 19.62
N GLU A 83 -14.89 0.65 18.63
CA GLU A 83 -15.75 -0.54 18.57
C GLU A 83 -14.97 -1.79 18.14
N ILE A 84 -13.76 -1.63 17.60
CA ILE A 84 -12.92 -2.73 17.14
C ILE A 84 -11.94 -3.14 18.23
N GLU A 85 -12.31 -4.14 19.01
CA GLU A 85 -11.52 -4.62 20.15
C GLU A 85 -10.38 -5.58 19.75
N ASN A 86 -10.51 -6.27 18.62
CA ASN A 86 -9.59 -7.34 18.19
C ASN A 86 -9.00 -7.06 16.81
N TYR A 87 -7.92 -7.81 16.46
CA TYR A 87 -7.41 -7.82 15.09
C TYR A 87 -8.48 -8.31 14.12
N ARG A 88 -8.63 -7.59 13.02
CA ARG A 88 -9.58 -7.90 11.95
C ARG A 88 -8.84 -8.23 10.66
N SER A 89 -9.15 -9.35 10.06
CA SER A 89 -8.63 -9.70 8.74
C SER A 89 -9.24 -8.80 7.65
N ILE A 90 -8.40 -8.32 6.74
CA ILE A 90 -8.81 -7.58 5.57
C ILE A 90 -8.03 -8.08 4.35
N ASN A 91 -8.66 -8.90 3.53
CA ASN A 91 -8.04 -9.58 2.40
C ASN A 91 -6.70 -10.27 2.79
N TRP A 92 -5.57 -9.85 2.22
CA TRP A 92 -4.24 -10.39 2.49
C TRP A 92 -3.56 -9.81 3.75
N SER A 93 -4.25 -8.98 4.49
CA SER A 93 -3.70 -8.20 5.58
C SER A 93 -4.57 -8.26 6.83
N SER A 94 -4.12 -7.64 7.91
CA SER A 94 -4.87 -7.46 9.14
C SER A 94 -4.80 -6.02 9.63
N LEU A 95 -5.85 -5.58 10.31
CA LEU A 95 -5.94 -4.29 10.98
C LEU A 95 -5.80 -4.48 12.49
N PRO A 96 -5.07 -3.61 13.18
CA PRO A 96 -4.92 -3.68 14.62
C PRO A 96 -6.20 -3.25 15.36
N PRO A 97 -6.36 -3.65 16.62
CA PRO A 97 -7.45 -3.17 17.47
C PRO A 97 -7.51 -1.65 17.55
N GLY A 98 -8.68 -1.09 17.74
CA GLY A 98 -8.91 0.35 17.85
C GLY A 98 -8.72 1.12 16.53
N LYS A 99 -8.57 0.44 15.41
CA LYS A 99 -8.31 1.04 14.10
C LYS A 99 -9.22 0.52 13.02
N ASP A 100 -9.71 1.43 12.21
CA ASP A 100 -10.25 1.14 10.89
C ASP A 100 -9.34 1.73 9.81
N LEU A 101 -9.64 1.47 8.54
CA LEU A 101 -8.82 1.90 7.42
C LEU A 101 -9.64 2.70 6.42
N ASN A 102 -9.31 4.00 6.29
CA ASN A 102 -9.84 4.82 5.22
C ASN A 102 -8.93 4.73 3.99
N VAL A 103 -9.46 4.16 2.90
CA VAL A 103 -8.70 4.00 1.65
C VAL A 103 -8.99 5.13 0.67
N ARG A 104 -10.25 5.51 0.51
CA ARG A 104 -10.67 6.47 -0.51
C ARG A 104 -10.52 7.92 -0.03
N MET A 105 -9.79 8.73 -0.80
CA MET A 105 -9.77 10.20 -0.64
C MET A 105 -10.71 10.87 -1.65
N SER A 106 -10.64 10.51 -2.94
CA SER A 106 -11.44 11.11 -4.00
C SER A 106 -11.58 10.15 -5.19
N GLY A 107 -12.65 10.34 -5.96
CA GLY A 107 -12.95 9.47 -7.09
C GLY A 107 -13.77 8.24 -6.71
N LEU A 108 -14.05 7.40 -7.69
CA LEU A 108 -14.81 6.18 -7.50
C LEU A 108 -13.88 5.03 -7.13
N VAL A 109 -14.07 4.49 -5.95
CA VAL A 109 -13.42 3.25 -5.47
C VAL A 109 -14.52 2.33 -4.97
N TRP A 110 -14.69 1.21 -5.64
CA TRP A 110 -15.65 0.20 -5.22
C TRP A 110 -15.18 -0.48 -3.92
N PRO A 111 -16.11 -0.94 -3.05
CA PRO A 111 -15.74 -1.62 -1.83
C PRO A 111 -14.81 -2.82 -2.05
N GLU A 112 -15.04 -3.56 -3.13
CA GLU A 112 -14.23 -4.71 -3.53
C GLU A 112 -12.78 -4.31 -3.84
N ALA A 113 -12.61 -3.24 -4.58
CA ALA A 113 -11.28 -2.70 -4.87
C ALA A 113 -10.61 -2.17 -3.60
N ALA A 114 -11.35 -1.44 -2.76
CA ALA A 114 -10.84 -0.94 -1.48
C ALA A 114 -10.35 -2.09 -0.59
N GLN A 115 -11.11 -3.18 -0.48
CA GLN A 115 -10.70 -4.36 0.27
C GLN A 115 -9.46 -5.02 -0.32
N ARG A 116 -9.38 -5.13 -1.66
CA ARG A 116 -8.24 -5.73 -2.35
C ARG A 116 -6.93 -5.01 -2.08
N ILE A 117 -6.94 -3.67 -2.13
CA ILE A 117 -5.74 -2.84 -1.98
C ILE A 117 -5.45 -2.42 -0.54
N ALA A 118 -6.38 -2.65 0.37
CA ALA A 118 -6.26 -2.23 1.77
C ALA A 118 -4.97 -2.72 2.42
N ASN A 119 -4.25 -1.79 3.05
CA ASN A 119 -2.96 -2.04 3.72
C ASN A 119 -1.86 -2.68 2.85
N SER A 120 -2.06 -2.74 1.53
CA SER A 120 -1.03 -3.14 0.59
C SER A 120 0.10 -2.09 0.53
N ALA A 121 1.25 -2.47 -0.02
CA ALA A 121 2.35 -1.54 -0.18
C ALA A 121 2.24 -0.77 -1.50
N TYR A 122 2.35 0.55 -1.44
CA TYR A 122 2.53 1.40 -2.62
C TYR A 122 4.01 1.57 -2.97
N LEU A 123 4.85 1.70 -1.95
CA LEU A 123 6.30 1.82 -2.10
C LEU A 123 6.97 0.79 -1.19
N THR A 124 7.85 -0.03 -1.78
CA THR A 124 8.66 -1.00 -1.05
C THR A 124 10.14 -0.77 -1.29
N ARG A 125 10.93 -1.20 -0.33
CA ARG A 125 12.38 -1.27 -0.42
C ARG A 125 12.85 -2.63 0.06
N GLU A 126 13.73 -3.28 -0.69
CA GLU A 126 14.32 -4.57 -0.35
C GLU A 126 15.84 -4.52 -0.56
N SER A 127 16.60 -5.05 0.40
CA SER A 127 18.05 -5.22 0.23
C SER A 127 18.34 -6.46 -0.59
N VAL A 128 19.16 -6.33 -1.64
CA VAL A 128 19.56 -7.43 -2.51
C VAL A 128 21.07 -7.40 -2.70
N GLY A 129 21.77 -8.35 -2.08
CA GLY A 129 23.23 -8.37 -2.07
C GLY A 129 23.80 -7.08 -1.46
N LYS A 130 24.62 -6.36 -2.21
CA LYS A 130 25.18 -5.05 -1.81
C LYS A 130 24.31 -3.87 -2.26
N GLY A 131 23.24 -4.12 -2.99
CA GLY A 131 22.34 -3.11 -3.51
C GLY A 131 20.94 -3.19 -2.90
N GLN A 132 20.00 -2.58 -3.57
CA GLN A 132 18.59 -2.58 -3.17
C GLN A 132 17.66 -2.49 -4.37
N ILE A 133 16.45 -2.97 -4.19
CA ILE A 133 15.34 -2.80 -5.13
C ILE A 133 14.32 -1.88 -4.47
N ILE A 134 13.89 -0.86 -5.20
CA ILE A 134 12.82 0.08 -4.79
C ILE A 134 11.70 -0.09 -5.81
N LEU A 135 10.52 -0.51 -5.36
CA LEU A 135 9.36 -0.72 -6.22
C LEU A 135 8.22 0.22 -5.84
N PHE A 136 7.66 0.85 -6.85
CA PHE A 136 6.39 1.58 -6.76
C PHE A 136 5.30 0.73 -7.41
N SER A 137 4.17 0.57 -6.77
CA SER A 137 3.02 -0.17 -7.34
C SER A 137 2.34 0.60 -8.48
N GLY A 138 2.56 1.90 -8.56
CA GLY A 138 2.03 2.78 -9.59
C GLY A 138 3.03 3.85 -10.00
N GLU A 139 2.63 4.77 -10.87
CA GLU A 139 3.49 5.83 -11.39
C GLU A 139 3.62 6.98 -10.38
N PRO A 140 4.76 7.15 -9.68
CA PRO A 140 4.91 8.19 -8.67
C PRO A 140 5.01 9.61 -9.26
N ASN A 141 5.27 9.71 -10.56
CA ASN A 141 5.44 10.98 -11.28
C ASN A 141 4.43 11.15 -12.42
N PHE A 142 3.21 10.61 -12.27
CA PHE A 142 2.18 10.72 -13.32
C PHE A 142 1.85 12.20 -13.59
N ARG A 143 2.27 12.71 -14.76
CA ARG A 143 2.02 14.08 -15.25
C ARG A 143 2.35 15.18 -14.22
N GLY A 144 3.18 14.91 -13.22
CA GLY A 144 3.44 15.84 -12.12
C GLY A 144 2.23 16.16 -11.23
N SER A 145 1.15 15.38 -11.30
CA SER A 145 -0.11 15.68 -10.62
C SER A 145 -0.06 15.50 -9.11
N THR A 146 0.80 14.62 -8.62
CA THR A 146 0.93 14.31 -7.20
C THR A 146 2.32 14.68 -6.67
N ARG A 147 2.43 15.87 -6.08
CA ARG A 147 3.73 16.38 -5.58
C ARG A 147 4.33 15.53 -4.46
N GLY A 148 3.50 14.91 -3.63
CA GLY A 148 3.96 14.03 -2.55
C GLY A 148 4.68 12.78 -3.08
N THR A 149 4.10 12.10 -4.05
CA THR A 149 4.72 10.91 -4.67
C THR A 149 5.94 11.26 -5.52
N ASN A 150 5.95 12.44 -6.15
CA ASN A 150 7.14 12.97 -6.82
C ASN A 150 8.32 13.10 -5.84
N ARG A 151 8.05 13.51 -4.60
CA ARG A 151 9.10 13.62 -3.57
C ARG A 151 9.69 12.25 -3.22
N LEU A 152 8.84 11.23 -3.08
CA LEU A 152 9.30 9.85 -2.86
C LEU A 152 10.20 9.37 -4.00
N TRP A 153 9.80 9.63 -5.24
CA TRP A 153 10.59 9.28 -6.41
C TRP A 153 11.93 10.02 -6.46
N LEU A 154 11.94 11.33 -6.17
CA LEU A 154 13.18 12.11 -6.10
C LEU A 154 14.11 11.58 -5.00
N ASN A 155 13.58 11.23 -3.83
CA ASN A 155 14.39 10.63 -2.77
C ASN A 155 15.00 9.30 -3.22
N ALA A 156 14.24 8.46 -3.94
CA ALA A 156 14.76 7.20 -4.48
C ALA A 156 15.91 7.42 -5.47
N VAL A 157 15.80 8.41 -6.36
CA VAL A 157 16.85 8.73 -7.35
C VAL A 157 18.07 9.36 -6.71
N VAL A 158 17.85 10.34 -5.81
CA VAL A 158 18.96 11.12 -5.23
C VAL A 158 19.72 10.34 -4.17
N TYR A 159 19.00 9.62 -3.30
CA TYR A 159 19.62 8.95 -2.15
C TYR A 159 19.78 7.44 -2.33
N GLY A 160 19.13 6.83 -3.33
CA GLY A 160 19.08 5.38 -3.49
C GLY A 160 20.44 4.73 -3.69
N ALA A 161 21.38 5.39 -4.35
CA ALA A 161 22.72 4.86 -4.53
C ALA A 161 23.58 4.89 -3.25
N GLY A 162 23.26 5.81 -2.32
CA GLY A 162 24.03 6.00 -1.09
C GLY A 162 23.38 5.35 0.14
N LEU A 163 22.07 5.55 0.32
CA LEU A 163 21.35 5.07 1.49
C LEU A 163 20.74 3.68 1.21
N GLY A 164 21.00 2.74 2.08
CA GLY A 164 20.49 1.36 1.97
C GLY A 164 21.33 0.42 1.12
N THR A 165 22.53 0.83 0.69
CA THR A 165 23.52 -0.02 0.03
C THR A 165 24.66 -0.41 0.99
N ASP A 166 25.40 -1.47 0.69
CA ASP A 166 26.57 -1.90 1.45
C ASP A 166 27.79 -2.16 0.52
N PRO A 167 28.93 -1.45 0.67
CA PRO A 167 29.11 -0.27 1.53
C PRO A 167 28.28 0.93 1.04
N ARG A 168 27.94 1.82 1.96
CA ARG A 168 27.24 3.05 1.61
C ARG A 168 28.15 3.91 0.72
N VAL A 169 27.64 4.30 -0.43
CA VAL A 169 28.28 5.25 -1.31
C VAL A 169 27.75 6.64 -0.96
N TYR A 170 28.58 7.45 -0.37
CA TYR A 170 28.23 8.85 -0.09
C TYR A 170 28.39 9.67 -1.38
N PRO A 171 27.40 10.51 -1.72
CA PRO A 171 27.47 11.38 -2.89
C PRO A 171 28.56 12.45 -2.75
#